data_88b6ea7e26e847d6d57e8ea5fdd04895
#
_entry.id   88b6ea7e26e847d6d57e8ea5fdd04895
#
_cell.length_a   1.000
_cell.length_b   1.000
_cell.length_c   1.000
_cell.angle_alpha   90.00
_cell.angle_beta   90.00
_cell.angle_gamma   90.00
#
_symmetry.space_group_name_H-M   'P 1'
#
loop_
_entity.id
_entity.type
_entity.pdbx_description
1 polymer ?
#
loop_
_entity_poly.entity_id
_entity_poly.type
_entity_poly.pdbx_seq_one_letter_code
_entity_poly.pdbx_strand_id
1 'polypeptide(L)'
;MYVGIFRDNRRCMNKIVYVEDEPEVGQLIAAYLGKHDMDVIVEPRGDRAEEVVVRENPDLVLLDIMLPGKDGMTLCRDLRAQWDGPIVLLTSLDSDMNHILSLEMGANDYILKTTPPAVLLARLRLHLRQHASSERDAPAQSLTPHKAMRFGTLSIDPVNR
;
A
#
# COMPACT_ATOMS: atom_id res chain seq x y z
N MET A 1 -4.94 -3.56 -34.32
CA MET A 1 -6.17 -2.86 -34.03
C MET A 1 -6.81 -3.32 -32.72
N TYR A 2 -7.02 -4.58 -32.60
CA TYR A 2 -7.63 -5.12 -31.39
C TYR A 2 -6.64 -5.33 -30.23
N VAL A 3 -5.41 -5.01 -30.47
CA VAL A 3 -4.38 -5.15 -29.45
C VAL A 3 -4.67 -4.30 -28.23
N GLY A 4 -5.28 -3.14 -28.45
CA GLY A 4 -5.60 -2.25 -27.34
C GLY A 4 -6.61 -2.84 -26.38
N ILE A 5 -7.52 -3.65 -26.86
CA ILE A 5 -8.56 -4.26 -26.02
C ILE A 5 -7.94 -5.25 -25.06
N PHE A 6 -6.95 -6.00 -25.53
CA PHE A 6 -6.31 -6.98 -24.66
C PHE A 6 -5.47 -6.33 -23.59
N ARG A 7 -4.94 -5.14 -23.86
CA ARG A 7 -4.21 -4.42 -22.83
C ARG A 7 -5.12 -4.01 -21.69
N ASP A 8 -6.34 -3.63 -22.04
CA ASP A 8 -7.28 -3.18 -21.01
C ASP A 8 -7.63 -4.31 -20.04
N ASN A 9 -7.73 -5.54 -20.56
CA ASN A 9 -8.02 -6.67 -19.70
C ASN A 9 -6.93 -6.90 -18.66
N ARG A 10 -5.69 -6.63 -19.02
CA ARG A 10 -4.60 -6.84 -18.07
C ARG A 10 -4.57 -5.77 -17.01
N ARG A 11 -5.17 -4.62 -17.30
CA ARG A 11 -5.21 -3.54 -16.32
C ARG A 11 -6.21 -3.79 -15.21
N CYS A 12 -7.03 -4.81 -15.37
CA CYS A 12 -7.98 -5.14 -14.32
C CYS A 12 -7.31 -5.77 -13.11
N MET A 13 -6.07 -6.24 -13.24
CA MET A 13 -5.35 -6.81 -12.12
C MET A 13 -4.54 -5.73 -11.43
N ASN A 14 -4.73 -5.61 -10.12
CA ASN A 14 -3.93 -4.70 -9.32
C ASN A 14 -2.62 -5.36 -8.94
N LYS A 15 -1.53 -4.61 -9.04
CA LYS A 15 -0.22 -5.12 -8.67
C LYS A 15 0.09 -4.75 -7.23
N ILE A 16 0.48 -5.75 -6.45
CA ILE A 16 0.78 -5.57 -5.04
C ILE A 16 2.20 -6.08 -4.77
N VAL A 17 3.00 -5.28 -4.09
CA VAL A 17 4.27 -5.75 -3.55
C VAL A 17 4.04 -6.08 -2.09
N TYR A 18 4.31 -7.31 -1.72
CA TYR A 18 4.12 -7.81 -0.36
C TYR A 18 5.49 -8.14 0.23
N VAL A 19 5.89 -7.40 1.24
CA VAL A 19 7.19 -7.61 1.90
C VAL A 19 6.96 -8.51 3.12
N GLU A 20 7.43 -9.74 3.03
CA GLU A 20 7.20 -10.77 4.02
C GLU A 20 8.36 -11.76 4.00
N ASP A 21 9.01 -11.96 5.12
CA ASP A 21 10.18 -12.86 5.16
C ASP A 21 9.84 -14.32 5.39
N GLU A 22 8.62 -14.63 5.82
CA GLU A 22 8.20 -16.02 5.99
C GLU A 22 7.64 -16.54 4.68
N PRO A 23 8.34 -17.48 3.99
CA PRO A 23 7.92 -17.91 2.66
C PRO A 23 6.52 -18.51 2.62
N GLU A 24 6.18 -19.30 3.65
CA GLU A 24 4.87 -19.96 3.66
C GLU A 24 3.73 -18.96 3.78
N VAL A 25 3.90 -17.96 4.66
CA VAL A 25 2.89 -16.93 4.84
C VAL A 25 2.77 -16.08 3.58
N GLY A 26 3.90 -15.69 3.01
CA GLY A 26 3.91 -14.88 1.81
C GLY A 26 3.22 -15.58 0.65
N GLN A 27 3.54 -16.85 0.45
CA GLN A 27 2.95 -17.63 -0.64
C GLN A 27 1.46 -17.87 -0.44
N LEU A 28 1.05 -18.13 0.80
CA LEU A 28 -0.35 -18.38 1.08
C LEU A 28 -1.21 -17.14 0.77
N ILE A 29 -0.77 -15.99 1.24
CA ILE A 29 -1.51 -14.75 1.00
C ILE A 29 -1.45 -14.36 -0.48
N ALA A 30 -0.28 -14.51 -1.11
CA ALA A 30 -0.16 -14.21 -2.53
C ALA A 30 -1.09 -15.10 -3.37
N ALA A 31 -1.18 -16.38 -3.04
CA ALA A 31 -2.06 -17.28 -3.75
C ALA A 31 -3.53 -16.91 -3.57
N TYR A 32 -3.92 -16.56 -2.34
CA TYR A 32 -5.29 -16.16 -2.08
C TYR A 32 -5.65 -14.89 -2.86
N LEU A 33 -4.80 -13.88 -2.78
CA LEU A 33 -5.07 -12.62 -3.47
C LEU A 33 -5.01 -12.79 -4.98
N GLY A 34 -4.16 -13.70 -5.46
CA GLY A 34 -4.08 -13.99 -6.89
C GLY A 34 -5.36 -14.54 -7.47
N LYS A 35 -6.15 -15.22 -6.67
CA LYS A 35 -7.46 -15.71 -7.10
C LYS A 35 -8.51 -14.60 -7.20
N HIS A 36 -8.18 -13.41 -6.71
CA HIS A 36 -9.11 -12.28 -6.65
C HIS A 36 -8.58 -11.08 -7.43
N ASP A 37 -7.96 -11.35 -8.56
CA ASP A 37 -7.54 -10.33 -9.53
C ASP A 37 -6.43 -9.42 -9.01
N MET A 38 -5.54 -9.98 -8.20
CA MET A 38 -4.38 -9.25 -7.70
C MET A 38 -3.11 -9.99 -8.09
N ASP A 39 -2.16 -9.25 -8.63
CA ASP A 39 -0.85 -9.78 -9.00
C ASP A 39 0.12 -9.43 -7.89
N VAL A 40 0.50 -10.42 -7.08
CA VAL A 40 1.29 -10.19 -5.87
C VAL A 40 2.74 -10.60 -6.09
N ILE A 41 3.64 -9.67 -5.84
CA ILE A 41 5.08 -9.91 -5.86
C ILE A 41 5.53 -9.96 -4.41
N VAL A 42 6.08 -11.11 -3.98
CA VAL A 42 6.56 -11.27 -2.62
C VAL A 42 8.04 -10.95 -2.56
N GLU A 43 8.41 -9.98 -1.73
CA GLU A 43 9.79 -9.63 -1.49
C GLU A 43 10.15 -10.03 -0.05
N PRO A 44 11.05 -11.01 0.14
CA PRO A 44 11.35 -11.48 1.49
C PRO A 44 12.27 -10.57 2.30
N ARG A 45 12.89 -9.59 1.68
CA ARG A 45 13.89 -8.75 2.37
C ARG A 45 13.45 -7.31 2.45
N GLY A 46 13.41 -6.78 3.67
CA GLY A 46 13.07 -5.38 3.89
C GLY A 46 14.06 -4.41 3.26
N ASP A 47 15.35 -4.78 3.23
CA ASP A 47 16.38 -3.90 2.68
C ASP A 47 16.32 -3.79 1.15
N ARG A 48 15.55 -4.66 0.49
CA ARG A 48 15.36 -4.59 -0.95
C ARG A 48 14.00 -4.03 -1.33
N ALA A 49 13.14 -3.81 -0.36
CA ALA A 49 11.75 -3.46 -0.63
C ALA A 49 11.61 -2.13 -1.37
N GLU A 50 12.39 -1.12 -0.98
CA GLU A 50 12.29 0.18 -1.64
C GLU A 50 12.65 0.08 -3.12
N GLU A 51 13.69 -0.65 -3.43
CA GLU A 51 14.11 -0.86 -4.80
C GLU A 51 13.01 -1.56 -5.61
N VAL A 52 12.41 -2.60 -5.02
CA VAL A 52 11.35 -3.35 -5.68
C VAL A 52 10.12 -2.47 -5.91
N VAL A 53 9.73 -1.69 -4.91
CA VAL A 53 8.56 -0.82 -5.04
C VAL A 53 8.77 0.23 -6.14
N VAL A 54 9.95 0.83 -6.16
CA VAL A 54 10.24 1.83 -7.19
C VAL A 54 10.25 1.21 -8.58
N ARG A 55 10.87 0.04 -8.70
CA ARG A 55 10.97 -0.65 -9.99
C ARG A 55 9.61 -1.14 -10.50
N GLU A 56 8.83 -1.74 -9.62
CA GLU A 56 7.56 -2.35 -10.01
C GLU A 56 6.40 -1.37 -10.04
N ASN A 57 6.52 -0.27 -9.32
CA ASN A 57 5.48 0.74 -9.21
C ASN A 57 4.10 0.11 -8.97
N PRO A 58 3.91 -0.58 -7.84
CA PRO A 58 2.67 -1.30 -7.59
C PRO A 58 1.50 -0.36 -7.29
N ASP A 59 0.30 -0.93 -7.28
CA ASP A 59 -0.88 -0.19 -6.89
C ASP A 59 -1.04 -0.12 -5.38
N LEU A 60 -0.39 -1.03 -4.64
CA LEU A 60 -0.45 -1.08 -3.19
C LEU A 60 0.76 -1.85 -2.67
N VAL A 61 1.25 -1.44 -1.51
CA VAL A 61 2.33 -2.15 -0.82
C VAL A 61 1.79 -2.73 0.48
N LEU A 62 2.06 -4.00 0.70
CA LEU A 62 1.68 -4.72 1.91
C LEU A 62 2.97 -5.06 2.65
N LEU A 63 3.09 -4.64 3.90
CA LEU A 63 4.34 -4.79 4.67
C LEU A 63 4.10 -5.52 5.98
N ASP A 64 5.02 -6.43 6.32
CA ASP A 64 5.11 -6.92 7.69
C ASP A 64 5.98 -5.98 8.51
N ILE A 65 5.63 -5.78 9.76
CA ILE A 65 6.43 -4.94 10.66
C ILE A 65 7.71 -5.67 11.08
N MET A 66 7.61 -6.96 11.35
CA MET A 66 8.73 -7.73 11.86
C MET A 66 9.53 -8.35 10.72
N LEU A 67 10.42 -7.54 10.16
CA LEU A 67 11.30 -7.98 9.08
C LEU A 67 12.74 -7.97 9.55
N PRO A 68 13.55 -8.95 9.11
CA PRO A 68 14.97 -8.92 9.44
C PRO A 68 15.66 -7.76 8.72
N GLY A 69 16.60 -7.15 9.40
CA GLY A 69 17.38 -6.06 8.85
C GLY A 69 16.69 -4.73 8.99
N LYS A 70 15.69 -4.46 8.18
CA LYS A 70 14.98 -3.19 8.21
C LYS A 70 13.52 -3.45 8.55
N ASP A 71 13.08 -2.95 9.69
CA ASP A 71 11.72 -3.22 10.15
C ASP A 71 10.69 -2.48 9.29
N GLY A 72 9.45 -2.99 9.33
CA GLY A 72 8.40 -2.48 8.46
C GLY A 72 7.98 -1.05 8.74
N MET A 73 8.12 -0.59 9.99
CA MET A 73 7.76 0.79 10.32
C MET A 73 8.75 1.77 9.71
N THR A 74 10.05 1.47 9.83
CA THR A 74 11.09 2.28 9.20
C THR A 74 10.92 2.25 7.69
N LEU A 75 10.65 1.08 7.14
CA LEU A 75 10.45 0.91 5.71
C LEU A 75 9.25 1.73 5.23
N CYS A 76 8.16 1.73 6.00
CA CYS A 76 6.98 2.51 5.66
C CYS A 76 7.31 4.00 5.56
N ARG A 77 8.03 4.52 6.55
CA ARG A 77 8.45 5.92 6.54
C ARG A 77 9.32 6.24 5.33
N ASP A 78 10.28 5.37 5.04
CA ASP A 78 11.20 5.60 3.94
C ASP A 78 10.51 5.50 2.59
N LEU A 79 9.58 4.57 2.45
CA LEU A 79 8.79 4.46 1.24
C LEU A 79 7.93 5.68 1.01
N ARG A 80 7.33 6.20 2.08
CA ARG A 80 6.45 7.35 1.96
C ARG A 80 7.19 8.59 1.44
N ALA A 81 8.48 8.66 1.66
CA ALA A 81 9.28 9.78 1.16
C ALA A 81 9.43 9.75 -0.37
N GLN A 82 9.21 8.61 -1.01
CA GLN A 82 9.47 8.47 -2.44
C GLN A 82 8.35 7.78 -3.21
N TRP A 83 7.26 7.40 -2.55
CA TRP A 83 6.16 6.69 -3.20
C TRP A 83 4.85 7.03 -2.51
N ASP A 84 3.84 7.40 -3.29
CA ASP A 84 2.59 7.96 -2.77
C ASP A 84 1.45 6.97 -2.66
N GLY A 85 1.63 5.75 -3.08
CA GLY A 85 0.55 4.78 -3.09
C GLY A 85 0.16 4.29 -1.70
N PRO A 86 -0.88 3.48 -1.61
CA PRO A 86 -1.34 2.99 -0.30
C PRO A 86 -0.39 1.96 0.27
N ILE A 87 -0.07 2.13 1.55
CA ILE A 87 0.76 1.20 2.32
C ILE A 87 -0.09 0.61 3.43
N VAL A 88 -0.19 -0.71 3.46
CA VAL A 88 -0.95 -1.44 4.48
C VAL A 88 0.03 -2.32 5.25
N LEU A 89 0.00 -2.21 6.56
CA LEU A 89 0.83 -3.07 7.41
C LEU A 89 0.04 -4.32 7.79
N LEU A 90 0.63 -5.47 7.54
CA LEU A 90 0.02 -6.76 7.86
C LEU A 90 0.98 -7.50 8.79
N THR A 91 0.59 -7.65 10.05
CA THR A 91 1.53 -8.11 11.06
C THR A 91 0.83 -8.97 12.11
N SER A 92 1.64 -9.75 12.83
CA SER A 92 1.14 -10.50 13.97
C SER A 92 1.21 -9.71 15.27
N LEU A 93 1.79 -8.51 15.25
CA LEU A 93 1.86 -7.67 16.44
C LEU A 93 0.53 -7.00 16.72
N ASP A 94 -0.03 -7.27 17.89
CA ASP A 94 -1.28 -6.67 18.34
C ASP A 94 -0.96 -5.66 19.45
N SER A 95 -0.79 -4.42 19.06
CA SER A 95 -0.41 -3.35 19.98
C SER A 95 -1.00 -2.04 19.50
N ASP A 96 -1.73 -1.39 20.38
CA ASP A 96 -2.33 -0.10 20.07
C ASP A 96 -1.26 0.94 19.72
N MET A 97 -0.13 0.87 20.43
CA MET A 97 0.96 1.82 20.18
C MET A 97 1.54 1.62 18.78
N ASN A 98 1.74 0.37 18.36
CA ASN A 98 2.22 0.11 17.02
C ASN A 98 1.22 0.56 15.96
N HIS A 99 -0.06 0.39 16.24
CA HIS A 99 -1.10 0.85 15.34
C HIS A 99 -1.02 2.37 15.13
N ILE A 100 -0.95 3.10 16.24
CA ILE A 100 -0.88 4.57 16.18
C ILE A 100 0.39 5.02 15.46
N LEU A 101 1.53 4.45 15.81
CA LEU A 101 2.80 4.84 15.21
C LEU A 101 2.83 4.57 13.71
N SER A 102 2.25 3.44 13.29
CA SER A 102 2.26 3.09 11.87
C SER A 102 1.46 4.08 11.04
N LEU A 103 0.32 4.53 11.55
CA LEU A 103 -0.48 5.51 10.85
C LEU A 103 0.23 6.86 10.79
N GLU A 104 0.93 7.23 11.87
CA GLU A 104 1.70 8.47 11.88
C GLU A 104 2.88 8.43 10.92
N MET A 105 3.41 7.26 10.66
CA MET A 105 4.52 7.11 9.72
C MET A 105 4.05 7.05 8.27
N GLY A 106 2.76 7.15 8.04
CA GLY A 106 2.23 7.25 6.69
C GLY A 106 1.55 6.01 6.17
N ALA A 107 1.33 4.99 7.00
CA ALA A 107 0.58 3.81 6.58
C ALA A 107 -0.90 4.17 6.46
N ASN A 108 -1.55 3.53 5.50
CA ASN A 108 -2.98 3.73 5.29
C ASN A 108 -3.83 2.80 6.13
N ASP A 109 -3.28 1.68 6.57
CA ASP A 109 -4.02 0.73 7.38
C ASP A 109 -3.05 -0.16 8.13
N TYR A 110 -3.56 -0.78 9.20
CA TYR A 110 -2.82 -1.71 10.05
C TYR A 110 -3.73 -2.91 10.28
N ILE A 111 -3.34 -4.07 9.78
CA ILE A 111 -4.18 -5.26 9.81
C ILE A 111 -3.41 -6.39 10.46
N LEU A 112 -4.08 -7.13 11.35
CA LEU A 112 -3.46 -8.28 11.98
C LEU A 112 -3.51 -9.49 11.05
N LYS A 113 -2.46 -10.31 11.09
CA LYS A 113 -2.40 -11.52 10.27
C LYS A 113 -3.48 -12.54 10.64
N THR A 114 -4.08 -12.40 11.83
CA THR A 114 -5.19 -13.25 12.24
C THR A 114 -6.51 -12.84 11.60
N THR A 115 -6.54 -11.70 10.91
CA THR A 115 -7.74 -11.24 10.22
C THR A 115 -8.13 -12.25 9.14
N PRO A 116 -9.43 -12.60 9.02
CA PRO A 116 -9.84 -13.51 7.97
C PRO A 116 -9.47 -13.01 6.58
N PRO A 117 -9.06 -13.89 5.67
CA PRO A 117 -8.62 -13.45 4.35
C PRO A 117 -9.65 -12.64 3.58
N ALA A 118 -10.93 -12.93 3.74
CA ALA A 118 -11.97 -12.16 3.06
C ALA A 118 -12.02 -10.72 3.55
N VAL A 119 -11.77 -10.49 4.84
CA VAL A 119 -11.74 -9.15 5.40
C VAL A 119 -10.50 -8.41 4.92
N LEU A 120 -9.35 -9.09 4.90
CA LEU A 120 -8.13 -8.51 4.33
C LEU A 120 -8.36 -8.07 2.90
N LEU A 121 -8.95 -8.94 2.09
CA LEU A 121 -9.22 -8.63 0.69
C LEU A 121 -10.11 -7.39 0.56
N ALA A 122 -11.17 -7.31 1.36
CA ALA A 122 -12.09 -6.18 1.31
C ALA A 122 -11.38 -4.87 1.65
N ARG A 123 -10.49 -4.90 2.64
CA ARG A 123 -9.76 -3.70 3.04
C ARG A 123 -8.76 -3.27 1.98
N LEU A 124 -8.07 -4.22 1.37
CA LEU A 124 -7.15 -3.90 0.28
C LEU A 124 -7.91 -3.27 -0.90
N ARG A 125 -9.05 -3.84 -1.25
CA ARG A 125 -9.87 -3.29 -2.32
C ARG A 125 -10.33 -1.87 -2.02
N LEU A 126 -10.66 -1.60 -0.78
CA LEU A 126 -11.06 -0.26 -0.37
C LEU A 126 -9.94 0.75 -0.62
N HIS A 127 -8.72 0.42 -0.19
CA HIS A 127 -7.59 1.32 -0.37
C HIS A 127 -7.23 1.49 -1.83
N LEU A 128 -7.34 0.43 -2.62
CA LEU A 128 -7.09 0.51 -4.06
C LEU A 128 -8.09 1.44 -4.74
N ARG A 129 -9.37 1.36 -4.36
CA ARG A 129 -10.39 2.23 -4.94
C ARG A 129 -10.19 3.69 -4.54
N GLN A 130 -9.85 3.93 -3.29
CA GLN A 130 -9.65 5.29 -2.81
C GLN A 130 -8.46 5.95 -3.49
N HIS A 131 -7.38 5.19 -3.67
CA HIS A 131 -6.20 5.72 -4.34
C HIS A 131 -6.50 6.04 -5.81
N ALA A 132 -7.20 5.17 -6.50
CA ALA A 132 -7.55 5.39 -7.89
C ALA A 132 -8.44 6.61 -8.06
N SER A 133 -9.36 6.83 -7.12
CA SER A 133 -10.22 8.01 -7.15
C SER A 133 -9.44 9.29 -6.97
N SER A 134 -8.49 9.27 -6.02
CA SER A 134 -7.65 10.44 -5.77
C SER A 134 -6.83 10.82 -6.99
N GLU A 135 -6.32 9.84 -7.69
CA GLU A 135 -5.53 10.09 -8.88
C GLU A 135 -6.38 10.73 -10.01
N ARG A 136 -7.61 10.29 -10.11
CA ARG A 136 -8.49 10.85 -11.13
C ARG A 136 -8.87 12.30 -10.85
N ASP A 137 -9.00 12.62 -9.58
CA ASP A 137 -9.45 13.94 -9.19
C ASP A 137 -8.34 14.98 -9.19
N ALA A 138 -7.09 14.57 -9.28
CA ALA A 138 -5.98 15.46 -9.08
C ALA A 138 -5.18 15.83 -10.32
N PRO A 139 -5.56 15.48 -11.54
CA PRO A 139 -4.62 15.61 -12.66
C PRO A 139 -4.24 17.04 -12.99
N ALA A 140 -5.20 17.91 -13.11
CA ALA A 140 -4.92 19.25 -13.60
C ALA A 140 -4.28 20.14 -12.55
N GLN A 141 -4.57 19.86 -11.31
CA GLN A 141 -4.07 20.69 -10.22
C GLN A 141 -2.61 20.46 -9.93
N SER A 142 -2.07 19.42 -10.42
CA SER A 142 -0.68 19.11 -10.18
C SER A 142 0.25 20.20 -10.66
N LEU A 143 -0.24 21.08 -11.48
CA LEU A 143 0.59 22.17 -11.96
C LEU A 143 0.80 23.25 -10.93
N THR A 144 -0.08 23.35 -9.96
CA THR A 144 0.10 24.39 -8.96
C THR A 144 1.09 23.88 -7.94
N PRO A 145 2.10 24.61 -7.75
CA PRO A 145 3.08 24.15 -6.75
C PRO A 145 2.57 24.41 -5.39
N HIS A 146 2.20 24.33 -4.76
CA HIS A 146 1.84 24.56 -3.47
C HIS A 146 0.84 23.86 -2.89
N LYS A 147 0.92 23.68 -2.91
CA LYS A 147 0.40 23.14 -2.26
C LYS A 147 0.45 22.68 -1.41
N ALA A 148 0.69 22.66 -1.37
CA ALA A 148 0.74 22.23 -0.50
C ALA A 148 0.41 22.25 0.56
N MET A 149 0.28 22.47 0.74
CA MET A 149 0.02 22.57 1.80
C MET A 149 -0.70 22.37 2.57
N ARG A 150 -0.79 22.11 2.65
CA ARG A 150 -1.35 22.00 3.56
C ARG A 150 -1.99 21.71 4.19
N PHE A 151 -1.95 21.47 4.16
CA PHE A 151 -2.58 21.35 4.85
C PHE A 151 -3.05 21.30 5.29
N GLY A 152 -2.72 21.00 5.23
CA GLY A 152 -3.06 21.12 5.93
C GLY A 152 -3.79 21.18 6.20
N THR A 153 -3.64 20.88 6.18
CA THR A 153 -4.33 21.11 6.65
C THR A 153 -5.30 21.22 6.77
N LEU A 154 -5.26 20.95 6.71
CA LEU A 154 -6.13 21.22 7.00
C LEU A 154 -6.92 21.41 7.04
N SER A 155 -6.72 21.21 6.94
CA SER A 155 -7.40 21.59 7.22
C SER A 155 -8.14 21.79 7.40
N ILE A 156 -7.97 21.57 7.35
CA ILE A 156 -8.59 21.93 7.76
C ILE A 156 -9.26 22.39 7.91
N ASP A 157 -9.06 22.21 7.86
CA ASP A 157 -9.65 22.76 8.30
C ASP A 157 -10.25 23.28 8.55
N PRO A 158 -10.12 23.27 8.57
CA PRO A 158 -10.71 23.75 9.13
C PRO A 158 -11.47 24.29 9.38
N VAL A 159 -11.34 24.16 9.27
CA VAL A 159 -12.03 24.63 9.75
C VAL A 159 -12.80 25.03 9.93
N ASN A 160 -12.67 24.81 9.84
CA ASN A 160 -13.29 25.14 10.26
C ASN A 160 -13.89 25.43 10.51
N ARG A 161 -13.64 25.19 10.42
CA ARG A 161 -14.12 25.41 11.04
C ARG A 161 -14.59 25.70 11.46
#